data_5b6a953454507ba7533dd8a1119db885
#
_entry.id   5b6a953454507ba7533dd8a1119db885
#
_cell.length_a   1.000
_cell.length_b   1.000
_cell.length_c   1.000
_cell.angle_alpha   90.00
_cell.angle_beta   90.00
_cell.angle_gamma   90.00
#
_symmetry.space_group_name_H-M   'P 1'
#
loop_
_entity.id
_entity.type
_entity.pdbx_description
1 polymer ?
#
loop_
_entity_poly.entity_id
_entity_poly.type
_entity_poly.pdbx_seq_one_letter_code
_entity_poly.pdbx_strand_id
1 'polypeptide(L)'
;MGIPAGTGIVLDIEPPGDACPGASFVDSSFLEAWYDGVTAAGYVPVYYGDTTAGSAFAKGWCGALAAHPEYATTAFLWSFEPSLLGHYTKRTAPGFAPNSIGCSGDVAGWQYQLSAGSTPDVDSDQVLSRIPLWYP
;
A
#
# COMPACT_ATOMS: atom_id res chain seq x y z
N MET A 1 20.99 -15.12 -6.63
CA MET A 1 20.98 -13.73 -6.13
C MET A 1 19.63 -13.53 -5.47
N GLY A 2 19.57 -13.16 -4.21
CA GLY A 2 18.31 -12.98 -3.46
C GLY A 2 18.00 -11.48 -3.30
N ILE A 3 16.77 -11.17 -2.85
CA ILE A 3 16.38 -9.81 -2.46
C ILE A 3 17.20 -9.42 -1.22
N PRO A 4 17.87 -8.25 -1.18
CA PRO A 4 18.63 -7.82 -0.02
C PRO A 4 17.74 -7.66 1.22
N ALA A 5 18.26 -7.99 2.40
CA ALA A 5 17.57 -7.72 3.66
C ALA A 5 17.29 -6.21 3.80
N GLY A 6 16.21 -5.87 4.50
CA GLY A 6 15.73 -4.49 4.64
C GLY A 6 14.95 -3.94 3.43
N THR A 7 14.80 -4.71 2.35
CA THR A 7 13.93 -4.33 1.22
C THR A 7 12.45 -4.37 1.65
N GLY A 8 11.67 -3.44 1.15
CA GLY A 8 10.21 -3.44 1.31
C GLY A 8 9.57 -4.58 0.51
N ILE A 9 8.75 -5.37 1.17
CA ILE A 9 7.93 -6.42 0.54
C ILE A 9 6.47 -5.97 0.61
N VAL A 10 5.84 -5.88 -0.55
CA VAL A 10 4.47 -5.35 -0.67
C VAL A 10 3.46 -6.49 -0.59
N LEU A 11 2.51 -6.37 0.32
CA LEU A 11 1.27 -7.15 0.32
C LEU A 11 0.22 -6.36 -0.48
N ASP A 12 -0.28 -6.94 -1.53
CA ASP A 12 -1.34 -6.38 -2.36
C ASP A 12 -2.71 -6.77 -1.79
N ILE A 13 -3.49 -5.76 -1.38
CA ILE A 13 -4.83 -5.92 -0.79
C ILE A 13 -5.80 -5.04 -1.58
N GLU A 14 -6.11 -5.49 -2.77
CA GLU A 14 -7.09 -4.80 -3.59
C GLU A 14 -8.52 -5.07 -3.11
N PRO A 15 -9.46 -4.14 -3.37
CA PRO A 15 -10.86 -4.41 -3.11
C PRO A 15 -11.31 -5.66 -3.88
N PRO A 16 -12.23 -6.45 -3.30
CA PRO A 16 -12.66 -7.69 -3.94
C PRO A 16 -13.23 -7.40 -5.33
N GLY A 17 -12.51 -7.85 -6.33
CA GLY A 17 -13.00 -7.96 -7.70
C GLY A 17 -13.74 -9.29 -7.88
N ASP A 18 -14.08 -9.61 -9.12
CA ASP A 18 -14.76 -10.87 -9.50
C ASP A 18 -14.02 -12.14 -9.07
N ALA A 19 -12.71 -12.03 -8.81
CA ALA A 19 -11.86 -13.16 -8.43
C ALA A 19 -12.01 -13.60 -6.96
N CYS A 20 -12.45 -12.71 -6.06
CA CYS A 20 -12.68 -13.00 -4.64
C CYS A 20 -14.05 -12.50 -4.17
N PRO A 21 -15.13 -13.05 -4.69
CA PRO A 21 -16.47 -12.65 -4.29
C PRO A 21 -16.69 -12.94 -2.81
N GLY A 22 -17.08 -11.94 -2.03
CA GLY A 22 -17.41 -12.05 -0.61
C GLY A 22 -16.35 -11.57 0.37
N ALA A 23 -15.16 -11.19 -0.06
CA ALA A 23 -14.19 -10.54 0.81
C ALA A 23 -14.58 -9.07 1.05
N SER A 24 -15.45 -8.83 2.01
CA SER A 24 -15.94 -7.48 2.35
C SER A 24 -15.16 -6.80 3.47
N PHE A 25 -14.16 -7.45 4.03
CA PHE A 25 -13.32 -6.93 5.11
C PHE A 25 -11.88 -7.45 5.01
N VAL A 26 -10.96 -6.71 5.61
CA VAL A 26 -9.58 -7.13 5.80
C VAL A 26 -9.42 -7.50 7.27
N ASP A 27 -8.99 -8.73 7.53
CA ASP A 27 -8.77 -9.22 8.88
C ASP A 27 -7.48 -8.63 9.46
N SER A 28 -7.56 -8.01 10.63
CA SER A 28 -6.38 -7.46 11.32
C SER A 28 -5.34 -8.54 11.61
N SER A 29 -5.76 -9.74 12.02
CA SER A 29 -4.85 -10.86 12.29
C SER A 29 -4.11 -11.34 11.03
N PHE A 30 -4.69 -11.20 9.84
CA PHE A 30 -3.97 -11.45 8.59
C PHE A 30 -2.86 -10.42 8.35
N LEU A 31 -3.13 -9.14 8.62
CA LEU A 31 -2.12 -8.08 8.51
C LEU A 31 -0.98 -8.29 9.52
N GLU A 32 -1.32 -8.68 10.74
CA GLU A 32 -0.36 -9.01 11.81
C GLU A 32 0.54 -10.19 11.41
N ALA A 33 -0.05 -11.28 10.94
CA ALA A 33 0.70 -12.46 10.50
C ALA A 33 1.65 -12.15 9.32
N TRP A 34 1.22 -11.29 8.40
CA TRP A 34 2.09 -10.81 7.31
C TRP A 34 3.26 -9.98 7.86
N TYR A 35 2.97 -9.03 8.76
CA TYR A 35 4.01 -8.23 9.41
C TYR A 35 5.07 -9.10 10.07
N ASP A 36 4.63 -10.05 10.89
CA ASP A 36 5.54 -10.95 11.62
C ASP A 36 6.39 -11.79 10.68
N GLY A 37 5.78 -12.34 9.63
CA GLY A 37 6.49 -13.16 8.65
C GLY A 37 7.55 -12.37 7.87
N VAL A 38 7.21 -11.16 7.43
CA VAL A 38 8.10 -10.29 6.65
C VAL A 38 9.26 -9.78 7.51
N THR A 39 8.98 -9.32 8.73
CA THR A 39 10.00 -8.83 9.65
C THR A 39 10.91 -9.94 10.14
N ALA A 40 10.38 -11.13 10.46
CA ALA A 40 11.19 -12.30 10.83
C ALA A 40 12.14 -12.74 9.69
N ALA A 41 11.75 -12.52 8.44
CA ALA A 41 12.59 -12.76 7.27
C ALA A 41 13.63 -11.63 7.00
N GLY A 42 13.64 -10.58 7.80
CA GLY A 42 14.57 -9.46 7.67
C GLY A 42 14.19 -8.42 6.62
N TYR A 43 12.92 -8.36 6.24
CA TYR A 43 12.37 -7.40 5.28
C TYR A 43 11.49 -6.35 5.97
N VAL A 44 11.08 -5.33 5.20
CA VAL A 44 10.20 -4.25 5.69
C VAL A 44 8.79 -4.45 5.14
N PRO A 45 7.76 -4.54 6.02
CA PRO A 45 6.38 -4.69 5.57
C PRO A 45 5.88 -3.44 4.86
N VAL A 46 5.30 -3.62 3.68
CA VAL A 46 4.58 -2.59 2.93
C VAL A 46 3.20 -3.14 2.59
N TYR A 47 2.16 -2.35 2.79
CA TYR A 47 0.78 -2.76 2.51
C TYR A 47 0.19 -1.85 1.43
N TYR A 48 -0.18 -2.44 0.31
CA TYR A 48 -0.91 -1.77 -0.76
C TYR A 48 -2.40 -2.02 -0.59
N GLY A 49 -3.19 -0.95 -0.55
CA GLY A 49 -4.64 -1.04 -0.39
C GLY A 49 -5.30 0.34 -0.30
N ASP A 50 -6.63 0.36 -0.29
CA ASP A 50 -7.41 1.61 -0.19
C ASP A 50 -7.25 2.26 1.19
N THR A 51 -6.43 3.30 1.28
CA THR A 51 -6.21 4.05 2.53
C THR A 51 -7.30 5.09 2.82
N THR A 52 -8.38 5.14 2.05
CA THR A 52 -9.51 6.02 2.40
C THR A 52 -10.08 5.64 3.76
N ALA A 53 -10.20 6.62 4.65
CA ALA A 53 -10.76 6.41 5.99
C ALA A 53 -12.13 5.71 5.92
N GLY A 54 -12.26 4.59 6.64
CA GLY A 54 -13.48 3.78 6.64
C GLY A 54 -13.55 2.69 5.57
N SER A 55 -12.60 2.59 4.65
CA SER A 55 -12.45 1.44 3.74
C SER A 55 -12.26 0.13 4.51
N ALA A 56 -12.41 -1.01 3.84
CA ALA A 56 -12.16 -2.31 4.45
C ALA A 56 -10.70 -2.44 4.91
N PHE A 57 -9.75 -1.99 4.06
CA PHE A 57 -8.34 -1.98 4.40
C PHE A 57 -8.04 -1.06 5.59
N ALA A 58 -8.54 0.20 5.57
CA ALA A 58 -8.33 1.14 6.67
C ALA A 58 -8.86 0.61 8.01
N LYS A 59 -10.02 -0.04 8.01
CA LYS A 59 -10.56 -0.68 9.23
C LYS A 59 -9.67 -1.81 9.74
N GLY A 60 -9.20 -2.68 8.85
CA GLY A 60 -8.28 -3.77 9.20
C GLY A 60 -6.96 -3.24 9.76
N TRP A 61 -6.36 -2.25 9.09
CA TRP A 61 -5.12 -1.61 9.53
C TRP A 61 -5.28 -0.94 10.91
N CYS A 62 -6.31 -0.12 11.09
CA CYS A 62 -6.54 0.55 12.38
C CYS A 62 -6.85 -0.46 13.51
N GLY A 63 -7.46 -1.60 13.17
CA GLY A 63 -7.65 -2.71 14.11
C GLY A 63 -6.34 -3.35 14.54
N ALA A 64 -5.44 -3.69 13.59
CA ALA A 64 -4.12 -4.21 13.89
C ALA A 64 -3.29 -3.21 14.69
N LEU A 65 -3.34 -1.92 14.32
CA LEU A 65 -2.63 -0.85 15.01
C LEU A 65 -3.07 -0.65 16.47
N ALA A 66 -4.32 -0.97 16.80
CA ALA A 66 -4.80 -0.90 18.19
C ALA A 66 -4.10 -1.90 19.11
N ALA A 67 -3.70 -3.07 18.58
CA ALA A 67 -2.92 -4.07 19.30
C ALA A 67 -1.40 -3.82 19.16
N HIS A 68 -0.95 -3.28 18.04
CA HIS A 68 0.45 -3.15 17.65
C HIS A 68 0.76 -1.71 17.17
N PRO A 69 0.82 -0.72 18.08
CA PRO A 69 1.02 0.69 17.72
C PRO A 69 2.37 0.95 17.01
N GLU A 70 3.35 0.08 17.17
CA GLU A 70 4.65 0.16 16.50
C GLU A 70 4.53 0.05 14.96
N TYR A 71 3.51 -0.58 14.43
CA TYR A 71 3.31 -0.71 12.97
C TYR A 71 3.23 0.65 12.27
N ALA A 72 2.74 1.68 12.97
CA ALA A 72 2.66 3.03 12.44
C ALA A 72 4.03 3.62 12.00
N THR A 73 5.13 3.09 12.55
CA THR A 73 6.49 3.61 12.31
C THR A 73 7.44 2.57 11.73
N THR A 74 7.03 1.31 11.65
CA THR A 74 7.88 0.19 11.20
C THR A 74 7.37 -0.47 9.92
N ALA A 75 6.18 -0.09 9.46
CA ALA A 75 5.62 -0.50 8.19
C ALA A 75 5.24 0.72 7.34
N PHE A 76 5.11 0.51 6.04
CA PHE A 76 4.66 1.54 5.10
C PHE A 76 3.32 1.16 4.47
N LEU A 77 2.56 2.19 4.11
CA LEU A 77 1.32 2.06 3.37
C LEU A 77 1.50 2.61 1.95
N TRP A 78 0.92 1.92 0.99
CA TRP A 78 0.84 2.35 -0.40
C TRP A 78 -0.64 2.45 -0.78
N SER A 79 -1.11 3.66 -0.95
CA SER A 79 -2.53 3.94 -1.16
C SER A 79 -2.97 3.57 -2.58
N PHE A 80 -4.01 2.75 -2.67
CA PHE A 80 -4.77 2.50 -3.90
C PHE A 80 -5.93 3.51 -3.98
N GLU A 81 -5.78 4.55 -4.79
CA GLU A 81 -6.80 5.59 -4.98
C GLU A 81 -6.77 6.13 -6.41
N PRO A 82 -7.10 5.33 -7.41
CA PRO A 82 -6.99 5.73 -8.81
C PRO A 82 -8.15 6.67 -9.20
N SER A 83 -8.15 7.87 -8.66
CA SER A 83 -9.21 8.86 -8.84
C SER A 83 -8.91 9.94 -9.89
N LEU A 84 -7.67 10.00 -10.40
CA LEU A 84 -7.28 11.03 -11.34
C LEU A 84 -7.47 10.56 -12.78
N LEU A 85 -8.05 11.45 -13.58
CA LEU A 85 -8.25 11.25 -15.02
C LEU A 85 -7.19 12.03 -15.80
N GLY A 86 -6.72 11.46 -16.91
CA GLY A 86 -5.78 12.11 -17.82
C GLY A 86 -4.49 11.32 -18.02
N HIS A 87 -3.57 11.93 -18.74
CA HIS A 87 -2.26 11.34 -19.01
C HIS A 87 -1.19 12.11 -18.24
N TYR A 88 -0.58 11.45 -17.27
CA TYR A 88 0.49 12.03 -16.49
C TYR A 88 1.84 11.50 -16.94
N THR A 89 2.85 12.32 -16.84
CA THR A 89 4.25 11.98 -17.02
C THR A 89 4.99 12.26 -15.70
N LYS A 90 6.22 11.79 -15.57
CA LYS A 90 7.05 12.13 -14.39
C LYS A 90 7.11 13.64 -14.12
N ARG A 91 7.04 14.48 -15.18
CA ARG A 91 7.11 15.94 -15.06
C ARG A 91 5.76 16.58 -14.72
N THR A 92 4.65 15.94 -15.06
CA THR A 92 3.29 16.46 -14.86
C THR A 92 2.53 15.68 -13.79
N ALA A 93 3.21 14.79 -13.07
CA ALA A 93 2.61 14.06 -11.96
C ALA A 93 2.01 15.04 -10.92
N PRO A 94 0.87 14.70 -10.31
CA PRO A 94 0.26 15.52 -9.28
C PRO A 94 1.18 15.63 -8.05
N GLY A 95 0.93 16.58 -7.17
CA GLY A 95 1.54 16.59 -5.84
C GLY A 95 1.11 15.34 -5.06
N PHE A 96 2.00 14.78 -4.24
CA PHE A 96 1.70 13.60 -3.42
C PHE A 96 0.60 13.94 -2.39
N ALA A 97 -0.57 13.38 -2.54
CA ALA A 97 -1.75 13.71 -1.75
C ALA A 97 -2.71 12.51 -1.60
N PRO A 98 -2.25 11.36 -1.07
CA PRO A 98 -3.13 10.23 -0.78
C PRO A 98 -4.17 10.58 0.29
N ASN A 99 -5.29 9.87 0.30
CA ASN A 99 -6.29 9.99 1.35
C ASN A 99 -5.73 9.56 2.71
N SER A 100 -6.26 10.16 3.77
CA SER A 100 -5.91 9.77 5.13
C SER A 100 -6.57 8.46 5.50
N ILE A 101 -5.80 7.54 6.09
CA ILE A 101 -6.30 6.24 6.58
C ILE A 101 -7.21 6.38 7.81
N GLY A 102 -7.28 7.56 8.44
CA GLY A 102 -8.15 7.81 9.59
C GLY A 102 -7.55 7.39 10.95
N CYS A 103 -6.40 6.76 10.96
CA CYS A 103 -5.58 6.47 12.13
C CYS A 103 -4.10 6.68 11.80
N SER A 104 -3.18 6.32 12.70
CA SER A 104 -1.75 6.45 12.43
C SER A 104 -1.29 5.46 11.34
N GLY A 105 -0.37 5.92 10.48
CA GLY A 105 0.24 5.10 9.43
C GLY A 105 1.11 5.94 8.52
N ASP A 106 2.21 5.39 8.05
CA ASP A 106 3.09 6.07 7.11
C ASP A 106 2.68 5.75 5.66
N VAL A 107 1.79 6.56 5.09
CA VAL A 107 1.44 6.46 3.67
C VAL A 107 2.58 7.04 2.85
N ALA A 108 3.36 6.20 2.22
CA ALA A 108 4.56 6.58 1.48
C ALA A 108 4.53 6.16 -0.01
N GLY A 109 3.50 5.41 -0.43
CA GLY A 109 3.17 5.13 -1.82
C GLY A 109 1.75 5.59 -2.13
N TRP A 110 1.50 5.98 -3.38
CA TRP A 110 0.19 6.39 -3.86
C TRP A 110 0.03 6.06 -5.34
N GLN A 111 -0.87 5.11 -5.63
CA GLN A 111 -1.36 4.87 -6.97
C GLN A 111 -2.51 5.82 -7.24
N TYR A 112 -2.28 6.83 -8.06
CA TYR A 112 -3.24 7.90 -8.32
C TYR A 112 -4.00 7.72 -9.62
N GLN A 113 -3.56 6.81 -10.51
CA GLN A 113 -4.19 6.58 -11.80
C GLN A 113 -4.02 5.13 -12.26
N LEU A 114 -5.11 4.55 -12.75
CA LEU A 114 -5.10 3.29 -13.50
C LEU A 114 -5.00 3.57 -15.00
N SER A 115 -4.41 2.61 -15.73
CA SER A 115 -4.42 2.56 -17.19
C SER A 115 -4.10 3.90 -17.83
N ALA A 116 -2.90 4.43 -17.59
CA ALA A 116 -2.47 5.77 -18.04
C ALA A 116 -2.44 5.98 -19.57
N GLY A 117 -3.22 5.19 -20.32
CA GLY A 117 -3.51 5.37 -21.74
C GLY A 117 -2.37 5.02 -22.67
N SER A 118 -1.40 4.27 -22.17
CA SER A 118 -0.30 3.71 -22.98
C SER A 118 -0.58 2.26 -23.33
N THR A 119 0.08 1.76 -24.37
CA THR A 119 0.11 0.33 -24.69
C THR A 119 1.52 -0.20 -24.43
N PRO A 120 1.75 -1.11 -23.46
CA PRO A 120 0.75 -1.72 -22.57
C PRO A 120 0.16 -0.72 -21.57
N ASP A 121 -1.05 -1.03 -21.11
CA ASP A 121 -1.65 -0.28 -20.00
C ASP A 121 -0.76 -0.37 -18.75
N VAL A 122 -0.46 0.79 -18.18
CA VAL A 122 0.35 0.90 -16.94
C VAL A 122 -0.34 1.83 -15.97
N ASP A 123 -0.20 1.56 -14.71
CA ASP A 123 -0.67 2.42 -13.65
C ASP A 123 0.36 3.49 -13.34
N SER A 124 -0.09 4.55 -12.69
CA SER A 124 0.77 5.66 -12.30
C SER A 124 0.84 5.78 -10.81
N ASP A 125 2.05 5.64 -10.30
CA ASP A 125 2.35 5.68 -8.87
C ASP A 125 3.35 6.76 -8.52
N GLN A 126 3.23 7.27 -7.31
CA GLN A 126 4.27 8.04 -6.65
C GLN A 126 4.72 7.30 -5.41
N VAL A 127 6.03 7.17 -5.25
CA VAL A 127 6.63 6.51 -4.09
C VAL A 127 7.66 7.45 -3.48
N LEU A 128 7.52 7.70 -2.19
CA LEU A 128 8.47 8.52 -1.45
C LEU A 128 9.73 7.71 -1.13
N SER A 129 10.87 8.36 -1.14
CA SER A 129 12.18 7.73 -1.01
C SER A 129 12.43 6.97 0.31
N ARG A 130 11.55 7.11 1.30
CA ARG A 130 11.65 6.40 2.56
C ARG A 130 11.15 4.95 2.51
N ILE A 131 10.37 4.55 1.49
CA ILE A 131 10.11 3.12 1.25
C ILE A 131 11.41 2.49 0.72
N PRO A 132 11.94 1.46 1.36
CA PRO A 132 13.19 0.85 0.95
C PRO A 132 12.97 -0.09 -0.25
N LEU A 133 12.75 0.47 -1.42
CA LEU A 133 12.62 -0.30 -2.66
C LEU A 133 13.98 -0.85 -3.09
N TRP A 134 13.96 -2.03 -3.66
CA TRP A 134 15.13 -2.61 -4.30
C TRP A 134 15.20 -2.19 -5.77
N TYR A 135 16.36 -1.70 -6.16
CA TYR A 135 16.69 -1.42 -7.55
C TYR A 135 17.86 -2.35 -7.94
N PRO A 136 17.67 -3.23 -8.93
CA PRO A 136 18.70 -4.15 -9.39
C PRO A 136 19.87 -3.43 -10.09
#